data_653c7aac63b6457993107f1d238521c2
#
_entry.id   653c7aac63b6457993107f1d238521c2
#
_cell.length_a   1.000
_cell.length_b   1.000
_cell.length_c   1.000
_cell.angle_alpha   90.00
_cell.angle_beta   90.00
_cell.angle_gamma   90.00
#
_symmetry.space_group_name_H-M   'P 1'
#
loop_
_entity.id
_entity.type
_entity.pdbx_description
1 polymer ?
#
loop_
_entity_poly.entity_id
_entity_poly.type
_entity_poly.pdbx_seq_one_letter_code
_entity_poly.pdbx_strand_id
1 'polypeptide(L)'
;TRCSVVRGLGDVYKRQDTDSLTDTDSKFSASTDYYGFLDADESAWYGSQQQGVIKSVVQLGIMNGYTDGTFHPIGNITLSEAIKMAAVVHATCNNQTISFSASDGGKWYDAYLNYCVKNRIVSSDEYSSLDAYATRAQIAHIFAKATSDFAVVNDIDYDYIPDVSERSEYADEILALYRAGILTGDERTRAFRPSDTITRAEAAAIISRVALPTTRIKIV
;
A
#
# COMPACT_ATOMS: atom_id res chain seq x y z
N THR A 1 -24.15 9.30 3.75
CA THR A 1 -23.50 9.65 5.03
C THR A 1 -22.09 10.09 4.70
N ARG A 2 -21.78 11.36 4.91
CA ARG A 2 -20.47 11.96 4.58
C ARG A 2 -19.40 11.32 5.46
N CYS A 3 -18.38 10.73 4.84
CA CYS A 3 -17.17 10.29 5.53
C CYS A 3 -16.44 11.56 6.02
N SER A 4 -16.28 11.70 7.31
CA SER A 4 -15.63 12.90 7.89
C SER A 4 -14.15 12.89 7.54
N VAL A 5 -13.69 13.95 6.87
CA VAL A 5 -12.28 14.21 6.63
C VAL A 5 -11.54 14.24 7.96
N VAL A 6 -10.51 13.45 8.11
CA VAL A 6 -9.61 13.45 9.27
C VAL A 6 -8.92 14.81 9.35
N ARG A 7 -9.38 15.67 10.24
CA ARG A 7 -8.84 17.05 10.44
C ARG A 7 -7.41 17.10 10.99
N GLY A 8 -6.75 15.97 11.25
CA GLY A 8 -5.42 15.91 11.85
C GLY A 8 -4.27 15.61 10.88
N LEU A 9 -4.54 15.08 9.68
CA LEU A 9 -3.52 14.75 8.70
C LEU A 9 -3.28 15.86 7.67
N GLY A 10 -4.16 16.87 7.59
CA GLY A 10 -4.10 17.93 6.59
C GLY A 10 -3.02 18.99 6.79
N ASP A 11 -2.47 19.13 7.98
CA ASP A 11 -1.53 20.23 8.27
C ASP A 11 -0.05 19.91 7.98
N VAL A 12 0.31 18.64 7.80
CA VAL A 12 1.68 18.22 7.49
C VAL A 12 1.99 18.25 5.99
N TYR A 13 0.96 18.27 5.13
CA TYR A 13 1.08 18.13 3.67
C TYR A 13 0.80 19.40 2.87
N LYS A 14 0.82 20.58 3.47
CA LYS A 14 0.52 21.86 2.78
C LYS A 14 1.62 22.36 1.84
N ARG A 15 2.24 21.53 1.03
CA ARG A 15 3.19 21.96 0.00
C ARG A 15 3.06 21.24 -1.35
N GLN A 16 1.86 20.93 -1.77
CA GLN A 16 1.64 20.60 -3.18
C GLN A 16 0.33 21.24 -3.62
N ASP A 17 0.38 21.93 -4.75
CA ASP A 17 -0.81 22.51 -5.39
C ASP A 17 -1.80 21.39 -5.69
N THR A 18 -2.85 21.31 -4.88
CA THR A 18 -3.87 20.26 -4.92
C THR A 18 -5.02 20.59 -5.86
N ASP A 19 -4.78 21.35 -6.91
CA ASP A 19 -5.86 21.99 -7.69
C ASP A 19 -6.53 21.10 -8.72
N SER A 20 -6.33 19.77 -8.72
CA SER A 20 -7.10 18.89 -9.61
C SER A 20 -7.30 17.45 -9.15
N LEU A 21 -7.05 17.10 -7.90
CA LEU A 21 -7.42 15.78 -7.38
C LEU A 21 -8.90 15.80 -6.98
N THR A 22 -9.78 15.94 -7.95
CA THR A 22 -11.21 15.70 -7.79
C THR A 22 -11.46 14.19 -7.75
N ASP A 23 -10.80 13.46 -6.87
CA ASP A 23 -11.18 12.09 -6.70
C ASP A 23 -11.64 11.86 -5.27
N THR A 24 -12.89 11.49 -5.27
CA THR A 24 -13.63 10.72 -4.28
C THR A 24 -13.11 10.80 -2.85
N ASP A 25 -13.97 11.24 -2.00
CA ASP A 25 -13.91 11.12 -0.55
C ASP A 25 -13.19 9.83 -0.16
N SER A 26 -12.00 9.93 0.44
CA SER A 26 -11.28 8.76 0.93
C SER A 26 -12.23 7.93 1.79
N LYS A 27 -12.42 6.67 1.42
CA LYS A 27 -13.25 5.72 2.17
C LYS A 27 -12.60 5.29 3.47
N PHE A 28 -11.37 5.72 3.69
CA PHE A 28 -10.60 5.42 4.87
C PHE A 28 -10.75 6.53 5.91
N SER A 29 -10.99 6.12 7.15
CA SER A 29 -11.01 7.01 8.32
C SER A 29 -10.09 6.45 9.39
N ALA A 30 -9.46 7.34 10.18
CA ALA A 30 -8.68 6.90 11.31
C ALA A 30 -9.55 6.09 12.29
N SER A 31 -9.13 4.88 12.57
CA SER A 31 -9.82 3.93 13.46
C SER A 31 -9.04 3.64 14.73
N THR A 32 -7.74 3.98 14.76
CA THR A 32 -6.85 3.73 15.89
C THR A 32 -5.96 4.95 16.16
N ASP A 33 -5.54 5.11 17.41
CA ASP A 33 -4.54 6.10 17.78
C ASP A 33 -3.13 5.59 17.44
N TYR A 34 -2.21 6.54 17.19
CA TYR A 34 -0.80 6.23 16.96
C TYR A 34 0.05 6.81 18.08
N TYR A 35 0.82 5.97 18.74
CA TYR A 35 1.70 6.35 19.86
C TYR A 35 3.19 6.17 19.56
N GLY A 36 3.54 5.85 18.31
CA GLY A 36 4.90 5.50 17.90
C GLY A 36 5.23 4.03 18.14
N PHE A 37 6.42 3.63 17.70
CA PHE A 37 6.98 2.29 17.92
C PHE A 37 8.41 2.41 18.44
N LEU A 38 8.85 1.42 19.22
CA LEU A 38 10.17 1.43 19.86
C LEU A 38 11.34 1.47 18.87
N ASP A 39 11.15 0.92 17.67
CA ASP A 39 12.14 0.77 16.62
C ASP A 39 11.87 1.64 15.37
N ALA A 40 10.86 2.50 15.41
CA ALA A 40 10.56 3.43 14.32
C ALA A 40 11.17 4.80 14.63
N ASP A 41 12.18 5.19 13.86
CA ASP A 41 12.74 6.54 13.95
C ASP A 41 11.76 7.55 13.33
N GLU A 42 11.19 8.41 14.17
CA GLU A 42 10.22 9.42 13.76
C GLU A 42 10.82 10.51 12.86
N SER A 43 12.15 10.65 12.82
CA SER A 43 12.89 11.56 11.93
C SER A 43 13.25 10.92 10.59
N ALA A 44 13.16 9.60 10.46
CA ALA A 44 13.37 8.91 9.20
C ALA A 44 12.28 9.26 8.17
N TRP A 45 12.55 9.01 6.89
CA TRP A 45 11.62 9.33 5.80
C TRP A 45 10.20 8.75 6.00
N TYR A 46 10.09 7.61 6.69
CA TYR A 46 8.81 6.95 7.00
C TYR A 46 8.17 7.44 8.30
N GLY A 47 8.91 8.14 9.13
CA GLY A 47 8.47 8.60 10.45
C GLY A 47 7.49 9.77 10.39
N SER A 48 6.82 10.05 11.50
CA SER A 48 5.75 11.05 11.57
C SER A 48 6.22 12.48 11.36
N GLN A 49 7.51 12.77 11.61
CA GLN A 49 8.13 14.08 11.37
C GLN A 49 8.47 14.32 9.89
N GLN A 50 8.37 13.31 9.05
CA GLN A 50 8.64 13.36 7.62
C GLN A 50 7.37 13.02 6.83
N GLN A 51 7.32 11.85 6.17
CA GLN A 51 6.16 11.45 5.36
C GLN A 51 5.01 10.85 6.19
N GLY A 52 5.26 10.41 7.42
CA GLY A 52 4.25 9.86 8.30
C GLY A 52 3.56 8.59 7.79
N VAL A 53 4.22 7.82 6.92
CA VAL A 53 3.58 6.68 6.25
C VAL A 53 3.20 5.55 7.21
N ILE A 54 4.07 5.27 8.21
CA ILE A 54 3.76 4.28 9.25
C ILE A 54 2.56 4.72 10.08
N LYS A 55 2.57 5.98 10.53
CA LYS A 55 1.45 6.56 11.27
C LYS A 55 0.14 6.43 10.48
N SER A 56 0.15 6.78 9.20
CA SER A 56 -1.03 6.73 8.35
C SER A 56 -1.62 5.33 8.26
N VAL A 57 -0.81 4.31 7.91
CA VAL A 57 -1.32 2.94 7.72
C VAL A 57 -1.79 2.29 9.03
N VAL A 58 -1.20 2.68 10.17
CA VAL A 58 -1.62 2.21 11.50
C VAL A 58 -2.94 2.87 11.88
N GLN A 59 -3.06 4.19 11.75
CA GLN A 59 -4.30 4.89 12.06
C GLN A 59 -5.47 4.44 11.20
N LEU A 60 -5.21 4.03 9.95
CA LEU A 60 -6.21 3.45 9.04
C LEU A 60 -6.51 1.98 9.33
N GLY A 61 -5.84 1.35 10.29
CA GLY A 61 -6.05 -0.06 10.64
C GLY A 61 -5.61 -1.06 9.58
N ILE A 62 -4.78 -0.62 8.59
CA ILE A 62 -4.32 -1.49 7.50
C ILE A 62 -3.10 -2.30 7.93
N MET A 63 -2.16 -1.65 8.62
CA MET A 63 -0.99 -2.30 9.22
C MET A 63 -1.00 -2.12 10.73
N ASN A 64 -0.42 -3.10 11.43
CA ASN A 64 -0.23 -3.03 12.88
C ASN A 64 1.25 -3.26 13.20
N GLY A 65 1.69 -2.78 14.38
CA GLY A 65 2.93 -3.20 14.99
C GLY A 65 2.83 -4.61 15.58
N TYR A 66 3.93 -5.07 16.17
CA TYR A 66 4.01 -6.33 16.89
C TYR A 66 3.68 -6.14 18.39
N THR A 67 3.44 -7.25 19.06
CA THR A 67 3.05 -7.25 20.50
C THR A 67 4.16 -6.78 21.43
N ASP A 68 5.40 -6.76 20.93
CA ASP A 68 6.57 -6.23 21.66
C ASP A 68 6.75 -4.71 21.52
N GLY A 69 5.81 -4.02 20.84
CA GLY A 69 5.85 -2.57 20.64
C GLY A 69 6.71 -2.12 19.47
N THR A 70 7.14 -3.04 18.61
CA THR A 70 7.93 -2.72 17.40
C THR A 70 7.08 -2.69 16.13
N PHE A 71 7.60 -2.07 15.06
CA PHE A 71 7.01 -2.07 13.73
C PHE A 71 7.86 -2.83 12.71
N HIS A 72 9.16 -2.93 12.93
CA HIS A 72 10.18 -3.48 12.03
C HIS A 72 10.21 -2.77 10.67
N PRO A 73 10.46 -1.43 10.62
CA PRO A 73 10.38 -0.65 9.38
C PRO A 73 11.25 -1.18 8.24
N ILE A 74 12.44 -1.67 8.58
CA ILE A 74 13.44 -2.22 7.63
C ILE A 74 13.29 -3.73 7.39
N GLY A 75 12.40 -4.42 8.13
CA GLY A 75 12.09 -5.83 7.90
C GLY A 75 11.29 -6.02 6.63
N ASN A 76 11.54 -7.11 5.89
CA ASN A 76 10.76 -7.46 4.71
C ASN A 76 9.37 -7.98 5.09
N ILE A 77 8.38 -7.75 4.23
CA ILE A 77 7.04 -8.34 4.38
C ILE A 77 6.92 -9.63 3.62
N THR A 78 6.07 -10.53 4.10
CA THR A 78 5.71 -11.76 3.40
C THR A 78 4.53 -11.53 2.45
N LEU A 79 4.34 -12.45 1.51
CA LEU A 79 3.16 -12.44 0.62
C LEU A 79 1.85 -12.56 1.42
N SER A 80 1.82 -13.36 2.50
CA SER A 80 0.64 -13.45 3.36
C SER A 80 0.29 -12.13 4.05
N GLU A 81 1.30 -11.36 4.49
CA GLU A 81 1.09 -10.01 5.03
C GLU A 81 0.58 -9.05 3.95
N ALA A 82 1.14 -9.11 2.74
CA ALA A 82 0.68 -8.32 1.60
C ALA A 82 -0.79 -8.61 1.24
N ILE A 83 -1.17 -9.89 1.19
CA ILE A 83 -2.54 -10.35 0.92
C ILE A 83 -3.50 -9.84 2.01
N LYS A 84 -3.12 -9.92 3.29
CA LYS A 84 -3.93 -9.35 4.37
C LYS A 84 -4.20 -7.85 4.14
N MET A 85 -3.15 -7.08 3.87
CA MET A 85 -3.28 -5.64 3.66
C MET A 85 -4.15 -5.31 2.44
N ALA A 86 -3.96 -6.03 1.33
CA ALA A 86 -4.75 -5.87 0.12
C ALA A 86 -6.24 -6.22 0.34
N ALA A 87 -6.52 -7.28 1.10
CA ALA A 87 -7.89 -7.64 1.48
C ALA A 87 -8.56 -6.52 2.29
N VAL A 88 -7.87 -5.95 3.27
CA VAL A 88 -8.38 -4.83 4.10
C VAL A 88 -8.64 -3.61 3.22
N VAL A 89 -7.69 -3.25 2.36
CA VAL A 89 -7.84 -2.11 1.44
C VAL A 89 -9.05 -2.31 0.53
N HIS A 90 -9.13 -3.46 -0.17
CA HIS A 90 -10.23 -3.74 -1.07
C HIS A 90 -11.59 -3.77 -0.34
N ALA A 91 -11.67 -4.41 0.82
CA ALA A 91 -12.90 -4.47 1.61
C ALA A 91 -13.39 -3.08 2.01
N THR A 92 -12.49 -2.22 2.48
CA THR A 92 -12.81 -0.83 2.83
C THR A 92 -13.27 -0.04 1.62
N CYS A 93 -12.57 -0.13 0.49
CA CYS A 93 -12.96 0.55 -0.76
C CYS A 93 -14.34 0.14 -1.27
N ASN A 94 -14.76 -1.09 -1.01
CA ASN A 94 -16.02 -1.63 -1.52
C ASN A 94 -17.11 -1.75 -0.45
N ASN A 95 -16.90 -1.21 0.77
CA ASN A 95 -17.80 -1.36 1.92
C ASN A 95 -18.18 -2.83 2.20
N GLN A 96 -17.19 -3.72 2.07
CA GLN A 96 -17.33 -5.15 2.32
C GLN A 96 -16.74 -5.53 3.67
N THR A 97 -17.19 -6.64 4.23
CA THR A 97 -16.64 -7.22 5.46
C THR A 97 -15.89 -8.51 5.15
N ILE A 98 -14.71 -8.66 5.74
CA ILE A 98 -13.95 -9.90 5.68
C ILE A 98 -14.50 -10.83 6.76
N SER A 99 -15.06 -11.96 6.35
CA SER A 99 -15.56 -12.95 7.30
C SER A 99 -14.40 -13.79 7.81
N PHE A 100 -14.19 -13.75 9.10
CA PHE A 100 -13.30 -14.64 9.82
C PHE A 100 -14.12 -15.82 10.32
N SER A 101 -14.10 -16.93 9.62
CA SER A 101 -14.51 -18.20 10.21
C SER A 101 -13.28 -18.81 10.85
N ALA A 102 -13.39 -19.28 12.08
CA ALA A 102 -12.42 -20.20 12.66
C ALA A 102 -12.51 -21.50 11.85
N SER A 103 -11.86 -21.55 10.68
CA SER A 103 -11.69 -22.78 9.95
C SER A 103 -10.77 -23.65 10.78
N ASP A 104 -11.25 -24.84 11.15
CA ASP A 104 -10.56 -25.79 11.97
C ASP A 104 -9.16 -26.10 11.41
N GLY A 105 -8.12 -25.50 11.98
CA GLY A 105 -6.72 -25.74 11.63
C GLY A 105 -6.14 -24.95 10.46
N GLY A 106 -6.81 -23.90 9.98
CA GLY A 106 -6.30 -23.01 8.93
C GLY A 106 -5.16 -22.09 9.41
N LYS A 107 -4.44 -21.54 8.46
CA LYS A 107 -3.43 -20.52 8.73
C LYS A 107 -4.09 -19.18 9.01
N TRP A 108 -3.41 -18.31 9.74
CA TRP A 108 -3.93 -16.99 10.14
C TRP A 108 -4.37 -16.11 8.95
N TYR A 109 -3.80 -16.34 7.78
CA TYR A 109 -4.08 -15.57 6.57
C TYR A 109 -5.17 -16.18 5.67
N ASP A 110 -5.68 -17.37 5.97
CA ASP A 110 -6.62 -18.09 5.06
C ASP A 110 -7.89 -17.29 4.76
N ALA A 111 -8.44 -16.58 5.74
CA ALA A 111 -9.61 -15.74 5.53
C ALA A 111 -9.33 -14.59 4.55
N TYR A 112 -8.16 -13.99 4.63
CA TYR A 112 -7.72 -12.92 3.73
C TYR A 112 -7.43 -13.45 2.32
N LEU A 113 -6.76 -14.61 2.22
CA LEU A 113 -6.51 -15.28 0.95
C LEU A 113 -7.81 -15.64 0.25
N ASN A 114 -8.74 -16.29 0.95
CA ASN A 114 -10.05 -16.63 0.41
C ASN A 114 -10.82 -15.40 -0.07
N TYR A 115 -10.74 -14.31 0.68
CA TYR A 115 -11.32 -13.04 0.29
C TYR A 115 -10.68 -12.51 -1.00
N CYS A 116 -9.34 -12.48 -1.09
CA CYS A 116 -8.61 -12.00 -2.26
C CYS A 116 -8.87 -12.86 -3.50
N VAL A 117 -8.91 -14.18 -3.36
CA VAL A 117 -9.26 -15.11 -4.46
C VAL A 117 -10.69 -14.87 -4.95
N LYS A 118 -11.67 -14.78 -4.04
CA LYS A 118 -13.06 -14.50 -4.38
C LYS A 118 -13.22 -13.19 -5.16
N ASN A 119 -12.44 -12.17 -4.82
CA ASN A 119 -12.48 -10.85 -5.44
C ASN A 119 -11.49 -10.68 -6.60
N ARG A 120 -10.81 -11.76 -7.03
CA ARG A 120 -9.87 -11.79 -8.15
C ARG A 120 -8.67 -10.85 -7.99
N ILE A 121 -8.26 -10.62 -6.74
CA ILE A 121 -7.06 -9.86 -6.43
C ILE A 121 -5.82 -10.73 -6.65
N VAL A 122 -5.91 -12.01 -6.25
CA VAL A 122 -4.91 -13.05 -6.52
C VAL A 122 -5.60 -14.34 -6.93
N SER A 123 -4.86 -15.25 -7.58
CA SER A 123 -5.32 -16.62 -7.84
C SER A 123 -4.87 -17.57 -6.72
N SER A 124 -5.57 -18.67 -6.54
CA SER A 124 -5.31 -19.63 -5.44
C SER A 124 -3.95 -20.30 -5.53
N ASP A 125 -3.41 -20.41 -6.73
CA ASP A 125 -2.15 -21.08 -7.09
C ASP A 125 -1.08 -20.13 -7.64
N GLU A 126 -1.28 -18.82 -7.49
CA GLU A 126 -0.39 -17.80 -8.05
C GLU A 126 1.00 -17.82 -7.41
N TYR A 127 1.07 -18.13 -6.13
CA TYR A 127 2.32 -18.13 -5.38
C TYR A 127 2.61 -19.51 -4.78
N SER A 128 3.84 -20.00 -4.96
CA SER A 128 4.27 -21.30 -4.44
C SER A 128 4.35 -21.35 -2.90
N SER A 129 4.57 -20.22 -2.25
CA SER A 129 4.58 -20.07 -0.79
C SER A 129 4.19 -18.66 -0.38
N LEU A 130 3.20 -18.53 0.48
CA LEU A 130 2.79 -17.25 1.05
C LEU A 130 3.67 -16.79 2.23
N ASP A 131 4.53 -17.66 2.74
CA ASP A 131 5.51 -17.34 3.76
C ASP A 131 6.80 -16.74 3.16
N ALA A 132 6.94 -16.71 1.82
CA ALA A 132 8.04 -16.05 1.12
C ALA A 132 7.92 -14.52 1.23
N TYR A 133 9.07 -13.85 1.23
CA TYR A 133 9.09 -12.38 1.15
C TYR A 133 8.54 -11.91 -0.20
N ALA A 134 7.67 -10.91 -0.14
CA ALA A 134 7.10 -10.30 -1.32
C ALA A 134 8.13 -9.46 -2.07
N THR A 135 8.13 -9.56 -3.40
CA THR A 135 8.90 -8.65 -4.25
C THR A 135 8.13 -7.36 -4.50
N ARG A 136 8.84 -6.32 -4.92
CA ARG A 136 8.24 -5.03 -5.28
C ARG A 136 7.22 -5.17 -6.41
N ALA A 137 7.50 -6.03 -7.41
CA ALA A 137 6.58 -6.31 -8.51
C ALA A 137 5.31 -7.02 -8.05
N GLN A 138 5.42 -8.00 -7.16
CA GLN A 138 4.27 -8.69 -6.58
C GLN A 138 3.39 -7.74 -5.74
N ILE A 139 4.00 -6.84 -4.98
CA ILE A 139 3.26 -5.79 -4.26
C ILE A 139 2.52 -4.87 -5.24
N ALA A 140 3.16 -4.44 -6.31
CA ALA A 140 2.51 -3.62 -7.33
C ALA A 140 1.30 -4.34 -7.93
N HIS A 141 1.45 -5.60 -8.31
CA HIS A 141 0.36 -6.42 -8.84
C HIS A 141 -0.80 -6.55 -7.85
N ILE A 142 -0.53 -7.00 -6.63
CA ILE A 142 -1.55 -7.23 -5.61
C ILE A 142 -2.34 -5.94 -5.32
N PHE A 143 -1.67 -4.80 -5.16
CA PHE A 143 -2.36 -3.55 -4.83
C PHE A 143 -3.03 -2.90 -6.04
N ALA A 144 -2.53 -3.07 -7.25
CA ALA A 144 -3.23 -2.65 -8.47
C ALA A 144 -4.55 -3.42 -8.66
N LYS A 145 -4.59 -4.70 -8.28
CA LYS A 145 -5.82 -5.52 -8.30
C LYS A 145 -6.76 -5.26 -7.12
N ALA A 146 -6.21 -4.87 -5.97
CA ALA A 146 -7.01 -4.56 -4.79
C ALA A 146 -7.79 -3.25 -4.91
N THR A 147 -7.41 -2.37 -5.84
CA THR A 147 -8.07 -1.09 -6.06
C THR A 147 -8.22 -0.86 -7.55
N SER A 148 -9.40 -0.48 -8.00
CA SER A 148 -9.67 -0.06 -9.37
C SER A 148 -9.71 1.47 -9.45
N ASP A 149 -9.47 1.98 -10.66
CA ASP A 149 -9.71 3.38 -11.04
C ASP A 149 -8.82 4.41 -10.31
N PHE A 150 -7.52 4.29 -10.53
CA PHE A 150 -6.59 5.33 -10.12
C PHE A 150 -6.64 6.52 -11.07
N ALA A 151 -6.91 7.73 -10.54
CA ALA A 151 -6.70 8.95 -11.30
C ALA A 151 -5.23 9.09 -11.73
N VAL A 152 -5.01 9.48 -12.98
CA VAL A 152 -3.65 9.72 -13.51
C VAL A 152 -3.13 11.03 -12.92
N VAL A 153 -2.00 10.96 -12.23
CA VAL A 153 -1.26 12.07 -11.63
C VAL A 153 -0.03 12.40 -12.47
N ASN A 154 0.59 11.36 -13.06
CA ASN A 154 1.82 11.46 -13.84
C ASN A 154 1.57 10.94 -15.26
N ASP A 155 1.85 11.77 -16.26
CA ASP A 155 1.79 11.39 -17.67
C ASP A 155 3.15 10.82 -18.12
N ILE A 156 3.36 9.54 -17.82
CA ILE A 156 4.60 8.79 -18.12
C ILE A 156 4.31 7.49 -18.85
N ASP A 157 5.35 6.95 -19.47
CA ASP A 157 5.35 5.65 -20.12
C ASP A 157 6.52 4.78 -19.63
N TYR A 158 6.68 3.57 -20.15
CA TYR A 158 7.76 2.63 -19.77
C TYR A 158 9.15 3.23 -19.90
N ASP A 159 9.39 4.14 -20.85
CA ASP A 159 10.67 4.84 -21.01
C ASP A 159 11.09 5.64 -19.77
N TYR A 160 10.14 5.96 -18.87
CA TYR A 160 10.44 6.62 -17.62
C TYR A 160 11.07 5.67 -16.60
N ILE A 161 10.78 4.36 -16.65
CA ILE A 161 11.16 3.35 -15.67
C ILE A 161 12.25 2.46 -16.28
N PRO A 162 13.54 2.70 -16.04
CA PRO A 162 14.63 2.15 -16.83
C PRO A 162 14.78 0.62 -16.75
N ASP A 163 14.20 -0.02 -15.76
CA ASP A 163 14.30 -1.45 -15.49
C ASP A 163 12.95 -2.19 -15.59
N VAL A 164 11.94 -1.54 -16.19
CA VAL A 164 10.63 -2.13 -16.50
C VAL A 164 10.29 -1.87 -17.95
N SER A 165 9.89 -2.89 -18.67
CA SER A 165 9.42 -2.81 -20.05
C SER A 165 8.05 -3.47 -20.19
N GLU A 166 7.37 -3.28 -21.32
CA GLU A 166 6.08 -3.93 -21.62
C GLU A 166 6.10 -5.47 -21.48
N ARG A 167 7.30 -6.09 -21.51
CA ARG A 167 7.48 -7.54 -21.36
C ARG A 167 7.80 -7.98 -19.94
N SER A 168 7.97 -7.04 -19.02
CA SER A 168 8.24 -7.34 -17.61
C SER A 168 7.02 -7.96 -16.97
N GLU A 169 7.22 -8.82 -16.00
CA GLU A 169 6.13 -9.36 -15.20
C GLU A 169 5.41 -8.21 -14.47
N TYR A 170 4.08 -8.20 -14.51
CA TYR A 170 3.20 -7.15 -13.95
C TYR A 170 3.47 -5.73 -14.47
N ALA A 171 3.95 -5.61 -15.71
CA ALA A 171 4.34 -4.34 -16.31
C ALA A 171 3.21 -3.30 -16.29
N ASP A 172 2.01 -3.69 -16.70
CA ASP A 172 0.85 -2.80 -16.78
C ASP A 172 0.43 -2.29 -15.41
N GLU A 173 0.44 -3.15 -14.39
CA GLU A 173 0.14 -2.79 -13.01
C GLU A 173 1.19 -1.84 -12.44
N ILE A 174 2.46 -2.10 -12.69
CA ILE A 174 3.56 -1.22 -12.27
C ILE A 174 3.37 0.17 -12.91
N LEU A 175 3.19 0.24 -14.22
CA LEU A 175 3.00 1.51 -14.93
C LEU A 175 1.74 2.24 -14.44
N ALA A 176 0.64 1.53 -14.22
CA ALA A 176 -0.60 2.13 -13.70
C ALA A 176 -0.39 2.79 -12.34
N LEU A 177 0.35 2.13 -11.42
CA LEU A 177 0.64 2.69 -10.10
C LEU A 177 1.64 3.85 -10.16
N TYR A 178 2.57 3.87 -11.10
CA TYR A 178 3.43 5.04 -11.35
C TYR A 178 2.61 6.22 -11.87
N ARG A 179 1.74 5.99 -12.85
CA ARG A 179 0.83 7.01 -13.38
C ARG A 179 -0.09 7.58 -12.31
N ALA A 180 -0.48 6.75 -11.35
CA ALA A 180 -1.29 7.17 -10.20
C ALA A 180 -0.50 7.93 -9.11
N GLY A 181 0.83 8.05 -9.21
CA GLY A 181 1.66 8.65 -8.18
C GLY A 181 1.81 7.82 -6.91
N ILE A 182 1.53 6.51 -6.99
CA ILE A 182 1.66 5.56 -5.88
C ILE A 182 3.08 5.01 -5.83
N LEU A 183 3.67 4.66 -6.98
CA LEU A 183 5.06 4.26 -7.12
C LEU A 183 5.91 5.42 -7.68
N THR A 184 7.19 5.48 -7.27
CA THR A 184 8.09 6.56 -7.68
C THR A 184 9.47 6.08 -8.16
N GLY A 185 9.84 4.83 -7.85
CA GLY A 185 11.21 4.34 -8.07
C GLY A 185 12.25 5.00 -7.18
N ASP A 186 13.49 4.76 -7.50
CA ASP A 186 14.64 5.38 -6.84
C ASP A 186 14.82 6.83 -7.34
N GLU A 187 15.01 7.77 -6.44
CA GLU A 187 15.06 9.20 -6.78
C GLU A 187 16.17 9.56 -7.78
N ARG A 188 17.31 8.88 -7.73
CA ARG A 188 18.47 9.16 -8.56
C ARG A 188 18.45 8.39 -9.87
N THR A 189 18.10 7.11 -9.83
CA THR A 189 18.16 6.21 -10.99
C THR A 189 16.81 6.00 -11.66
N ARG A 190 15.71 6.32 -11.00
CA ARG A 190 14.32 6.02 -11.36
C ARG A 190 14.01 4.53 -11.43
N ALA A 191 14.98 3.66 -11.08
CA ALA A 191 14.81 2.21 -11.12
C ALA A 191 13.72 1.75 -10.14
N PHE A 192 12.84 0.88 -10.59
CA PHE A 192 11.79 0.29 -9.77
C PHE A 192 12.29 -0.90 -8.96
N ARG A 193 13.25 -1.66 -9.48
CA ARG A 193 13.82 -2.88 -8.88
C ARG A 193 12.74 -3.95 -8.62
N PRO A 194 12.09 -4.45 -9.68
CA PRO A 194 10.90 -5.31 -9.56
C PRO A 194 11.14 -6.60 -8.76
N SER A 195 12.34 -7.17 -8.85
CA SER A 195 12.70 -8.44 -8.20
C SER A 195 13.23 -8.29 -6.77
N ASP A 196 13.50 -7.07 -6.30
CA ASP A 196 13.94 -6.84 -4.93
C ASP A 196 12.79 -7.10 -3.96
N THR A 197 13.11 -7.61 -2.77
CA THR A 197 12.14 -7.69 -1.68
C THR A 197 11.81 -6.29 -1.16
N ILE A 198 10.62 -6.15 -0.58
CA ILE A 198 10.13 -4.86 -0.09
C ILE A 198 10.10 -4.83 1.43
N THR A 199 10.52 -3.71 2.01
CA THR A 199 10.44 -3.50 3.45
C THR A 199 9.03 -3.08 3.89
N ARG A 200 8.75 -3.24 5.19
CA ARG A 200 7.46 -2.83 5.79
C ARG A 200 7.23 -1.33 5.66
N ALA A 201 8.27 -0.50 5.80
CA ALA A 201 8.16 0.94 5.60
C ALA A 201 7.86 1.31 4.13
N GLU A 202 8.51 0.66 3.16
CA GLU A 202 8.23 0.87 1.74
C GLU A 202 6.80 0.42 1.37
N ALA A 203 6.35 -0.72 1.91
CA ALA A 203 4.98 -1.18 1.74
C ALA A 203 3.98 -0.19 2.37
N ALA A 204 4.27 0.34 3.56
CA ALA A 204 3.45 1.37 4.21
C ALA A 204 3.32 2.63 3.33
N ALA A 205 4.39 3.05 2.65
CA ALA A 205 4.34 4.19 1.74
C ALA A 205 3.42 3.93 0.53
N ILE A 206 3.52 2.76 -0.09
CA ILE A 206 2.63 2.37 -1.20
C ILE A 206 1.17 2.35 -0.73
N ILE A 207 0.91 1.68 0.39
CA ILE A 207 -0.44 1.50 0.94
C ILE A 207 -1.06 2.84 1.35
N SER A 208 -0.26 3.73 1.96
CA SER A 208 -0.77 5.06 2.34
C SER A 208 -1.22 5.86 1.11
N ARG A 209 -0.46 5.78 0.00
CA ARG A 209 -0.82 6.44 -1.27
C ARG A 209 -2.00 5.78 -1.99
N VAL A 210 -2.19 4.49 -1.80
CA VAL A 210 -3.40 3.79 -2.25
C VAL A 210 -4.62 4.28 -1.48
N ALA A 211 -4.53 4.33 -0.15
CA ALA A 211 -5.64 4.67 0.73
C ALA A 211 -5.95 6.17 0.77
N LEU A 212 -4.92 7.03 0.64
CA LEU A 212 -5.02 8.46 0.78
C LEU A 212 -4.53 9.16 -0.51
N PRO A 213 -5.41 9.48 -1.46
CA PRO A 213 -5.05 10.13 -2.73
C PRO A 213 -4.23 11.41 -2.57
N THR A 214 -4.45 12.16 -1.49
CA THR A 214 -3.69 13.39 -1.17
C THR A 214 -2.20 13.15 -0.88
N THR A 215 -1.78 11.90 -0.67
CA THR A 215 -0.38 11.53 -0.42
C THR A 215 0.35 11.05 -1.69
N ARG A 216 -0.36 10.98 -2.83
CA ARG A 216 0.20 10.57 -4.12
C ARG A 216 1.23 11.57 -4.61
N ILE A 217 2.27 11.10 -5.27
CA ILE A 217 3.44 11.90 -5.63
C ILE A 217 3.40 12.25 -7.11
N LYS A 218 3.51 13.55 -7.39
CA LYS A 218 3.77 14.06 -8.75
C LYS A 218 5.26 14.01 -9.01
N ILE A 219 5.68 13.22 -10.02
CA ILE A 219 7.09 12.99 -10.39
C ILE A 219 7.49 13.65 -11.71
N VAL A 220 6.54 14.21 -12.42
CA VAL A 220 6.71 14.98 -13.66
C VAL A 220 5.78 16.17 -13.71
#